data_1afaec2a1079c0d3e0f09cf474744787
#
_entry.id   1afaec2a1079c0d3e0f09cf474744787
#
_cell.length_a   1.000
_cell.length_b   1.000
_cell.length_c   1.000
_cell.angle_alpha   90.00
_cell.angle_beta   90.00
_cell.angle_gamma   90.00
#
_symmetry.space_group_name_H-M   'P 1'
#
loop_
_entity.id
_entity.type
_entity.pdbx_description
1 polymer ?
#
loop_
_entity_poly.entity_id
_entity_poly.type
_entity_poly.pdbx_seq_one_letter_code
_entity_poly.pdbx_strand_id
1 'polypeptide(L)'
;MADRQLTMTAEVDLAIRRHGEETYPHECCGALVGRDSVVSACVPLPNTTEEGPRRRFLVRPSDYRDAERQTAALGGELLGFYHSHPDHPARPSQYDLDHAWPTFAYVIVSVVATNDLARRSAEQEGGAKAADMTVWYLEDDRSSFEKGTLNHAENSHPDAAPAVHG
;
A
#
# COMPACT_ATOMS: atom_id res chain seq x y z
N MET A 1 -20.10 2.22 -14.94
CA MET A 1 -19.09 1.44 -14.30
C MET A 1 -19.22 1.56 -12.81
N ALA A 2 -19.27 0.43 -12.14
CA ALA A 2 -19.43 0.48 -10.70
C ALA A 2 -18.18 1.08 -10.06
N ASP A 3 -18.40 1.91 -9.07
CA ASP A 3 -17.31 2.50 -8.33
C ASP A 3 -16.73 1.44 -7.41
N ARG A 4 -15.45 1.16 -7.58
CA ARG A 4 -14.80 0.14 -6.75
C ARG A 4 -14.30 0.79 -5.46
N GLN A 5 -14.54 0.10 -4.37
CA GLN A 5 -14.20 0.64 -3.07
C GLN A 5 -13.36 -0.37 -2.31
N LEU A 6 -12.38 0.14 -1.59
CA LEU A 6 -11.55 -0.65 -0.71
C LEU A 6 -11.56 0.03 0.65
N THR A 7 -11.78 -0.77 1.70
CA THR A 7 -11.75 -0.25 3.06
C THR A 7 -10.52 -0.80 3.75
N MET A 8 -9.85 0.02 4.57
CA MET A 8 -8.74 -0.51 5.36
C MET A 8 -8.86 -0.04 6.80
N THR A 9 -8.33 -0.86 7.69
CA THR A 9 -8.34 -0.51 9.11
C THR A 9 -7.33 0.60 9.38
N ALA A 10 -7.49 1.26 10.50
CA ALA A 10 -6.54 2.31 10.88
C ALA A 10 -5.14 1.74 11.08
N GLU A 11 -5.05 0.52 11.59
CA GLU A 11 -3.74 -0.09 11.78
C GLU A 11 -3.02 -0.34 10.46
N VAL A 12 -3.76 -0.77 9.44
CA VAL A 12 -3.16 -1.00 8.13
C VAL A 12 -2.71 0.31 7.52
N ASP A 13 -3.57 1.33 7.60
CA ASP A 13 -3.21 2.65 7.08
C ASP A 13 -1.89 3.12 7.70
N LEU A 14 -1.79 3.03 9.01
CA LEU A 14 -0.60 3.47 9.71
C LEU A 14 0.62 2.64 9.33
N ALA A 15 0.45 1.33 9.21
CA ALA A 15 1.56 0.44 8.87
C ALA A 15 2.11 0.75 7.48
N ILE A 16 1.22 1.01 6.52
CA ILE A 16 1.66 1.33 5.17
C ILE A 16 2.40 2.66 5.15
N ARG A 17 1.87 3.66 5.84
CA ARG A 17 2.51 4.98 5.90
C ARG A 17 3.89 4.89 6.53
N ARG A 18 4.00 4.15 7.62
CA ARG A 18 5.29 3.97 8.27
C ARG A 18 6.29 3.23 7.39
N HIS A 19 5.83 2.20 6.70
CA HIS A 19 6.71 1.45 5.81
C HIS A 19 7.30 2.38 4.75
N GLY A 20 6.45 3.23 4.17
CA GLY A 20 6.92 4.18 3.17
C GLY A 20 7.90 5.20 3.74
N GLU A 21 7.64 5.67 4.94
CA GLU A 21 8.53 6.64 5.57
C GLU A 21 9.88 6.02 5.94
N GLU A 22 9.85 4.78 6.40
CA GLU A 22 11.08 4.11 6.82
C GLU A 22 11.97 3.73 5.66
N THR A 23 11.40 3.44 4.50
CA THR A 23 12.20 3.04 3.35
C THR A 23 12.62 4.22 2.48
N TYR A 24 12.02 5.39 2.70
CA TYR A 24 12.37 6.58 1.92
C TYR A 24 13.88 6.77 1.93
N PRO A 25 14.54 7.07 0.82
CA PRO A 25 13.97 7.48 -0.48
C PRO A 25 13.70 6.33 -1.44
N HIS A 26 13.66 5.12 -0.95
CA HIS A 26 13.36 3.95 -1.78
C HIS A 26 11.88 3.63 -1.72
N GLU A 27 11.35 3.00 -2.75
CA GLU A 27 9.97 2.56 -2.75
C GLU A 27 9.82 1.33 -1.87
N CYS A 28 8.78 1.32 -1.05
CA CYS A 28 8.41 0.11 -0.35
C CYS A 28 7.28 -0.57 -1.08
N CYS A 29 7.05 -1.83 -0.78
CA CYS A 29 5.90 -2.55 -1.31
C CYS A 29 5.48 -3.64 -0.35
N GLY A 30 4.25 -4.12 -0.55
CA GLY A 30 3.72 -5.17 0.28
C GLY A 30 2.39 -5.67 -0.24
N ALA A 31 1.85 -6.65 0.45
CA ALA A 31 0.58 -7.28 0.09
C ALA A 31 -0.52 -6.79 1.02
N LEU A 32 -1.73 -6.73 0.48
CA LEU A 32 -2.93 -6.34 1.22
C LEU A 32 -3.76 -7.60 1.46
N VAL A 33 -4.09 -7.84 2.71
CA VAL A 33 -4.76 -9.07 3.13
C VAL A 33 -6.06 -8.72 3.84
N GLY A 34 -7.11 -9.47 3.53
CA GLY A 34 -8.40 -9.24 4.18
C GLY A 34 -9.50 -10.07 3.57
N ARG A 35 -10.73 -9.55 3.62
CA ARG A 35 -11.89 -10.19 3.05
C ARG A 35 -12.90 -9.14 2.65
N ASP A 36 -13.68 -9.44 1.62
CA ASP A 36 -14.82 -8.60 1.23
C ASP A 36 -14.44 -7.15 1.07
N SER A 37 -13.28 -6.92 0.44
CA SER A 37 -12.77 -5.58 0.17
C SER A 37 -12.40 -4.79 1.43
N VAL A 38 -12.18 -5.48 2.53
CA VAL A 38 -11.69 -4.85 3.76
C VAL A 38 -10.30 -5.37 4.04
N VAL A 39 -9.31 -4.47 4.02
CA VAL A 39 -7.92 -4.83 4.29
C VAL A 39 -7.71 -4.78 5.79
N SER A 40 -7.42 -5.93 6.37
CA SER A 40 -7.22 -6.05 7.82
C SER A 40 -5.77 -6.28 8.21
N ALA A 41 -4.91 -6.58 7.24
CA ALA A 41 -3.49 -6.77 7.51
C ALA A 41 -2.70 -6.45 6.26
N CYS A 42 -1.44 -6.14 6.42
CA CYS A 42 -0.56 -5.99 5.27
C CYS A 42 0.75 -6.73 5.57
N VAL A 43 1.39 -7.19 4.49
CA VAL A 43 2.61 -7.97 4.58
C VAL A 43 3.68 -7.28 3.76
N PRO A 44 4.71 -6.74 4.39
CA PRO A 44 5.81 -6.13 3.63
C PRO A 44 6.48 -7.16 2.73
N LEU A 45 6.85 -6.72 1.54
CA LEU A 45 7.56 -7.55 0.58
C LEU A 45 8.85 -6.84 0.19
N PRO A 46 9.87 -7.59 -0.21
CA PRO A 46 11.08 -6.94 -0.69
C PRO A 46 10.83 -6.28 -2.03
N ASN A 47 11.43 -5.12 -2.24
CA ASN A 47 11.38 -4.48 -3.56
C ASN A 47 12.64 -4.90 -4.29
N THR A 48 12.50 -5.80 -5.26
CA THR A 48 13.63 -6.43 -5.92
C THR A 48 13.77 -6.05 -7.38
N THR A 49 13.24 -4.89 -7.73
CA THR A 49 13.32 -4.46 -9.13
C THR A 49 14.77 -4.28 -9.56
N GLU A 50 15.04 -4.63 -10.82
CA GLU A 50 16.37 -4.50 -11.36
C GLU A 50 16.74 -3.07 -11.66
N GLU A 51 15.76 -2.18 -11.74
CA GLU A 51 16.02 -0.78 -12.00
C GLU A 51 16.37 -0.01 -10.74
N GLY A 52 16.44 -0.70 -9.64
CA GLY A 52 16.75 -0.09 -8.37
C GLY A 52 15.49 0.20 -7.59
N PRO A 53 15.47 -0.16 -6.30
CA PRO A 53 14.26 -0.01 -5.49
C PRO A 53 13.84 1.44 -5.28
N ARG A 54 14.70 2.38 -5.62
CA ARG A 54 14.38 3.78 -5.44
C ARG A 54 13.31 4.27 -6.42
N ARG A 55 13.25 3.63 -7.60
CA ARG A 55 12.42 4.17 -8.67
C ARG A 55 11.27 3.29 -9.07
N ARG A 56 11.35 2.02 -8.79
CA ARG A 56 10.40 1.06 -9.35
C ARG A 56 9.92 0.11 -8.30
N PHE A 57 8.75 -0.39 -8.52
CA PHE A 57 8.14 -1.42 -7.72
C PHE A 57 7.79 -2.58 -8.64
N LEU A 58 8.12 -3.79 -8.23
CA LEU A 58 7.86 -4.97 -9.03
C LEU A 58 7.54 -6.15 -8.13
N VAL A 59 6.38 -6.78 -8.37
CA VAL A 59 6.03 -8.03 -7.71
C VAL A 59 6.35 -9.15 -8.68
N ARG A 60 7.32 -9.95 -8.33
CA ARG A 60 7.70 -11.10 -9.16
C ARG A 60 6.82 -12.27 -8.82
N PRO A 61 6.74 -13.28 -9.73
CA PRO A 61 5.93 -14.47 -9.43
C PRO A 61 6.29 -15.13 -8.11
N SER A 62 7.58 -15.15 -7.73
CA SER A 62 7.96 -15.74 -6.45
C SER A 62 7.43 -14.90 -5.28
N ASP A 63 7.44 -13.57 -5.42
CA ASP A 63 6.90 -12.70 -4.38
C ASP A 63 5.40 -12.88 -4.26
N TYR A 64 4.71 -13.06 -5.37
CA TYR A 64 3.29 -13.30 -5.37
C TYR A 64 2.97 -14.60 -4.63
N ARG A 65 3.74 -15.65 -4.91
CA ARG A 65 3.52 -16.94 -4.22
C ARG A 65 3.79 -16.83 -2.73
N ASP A 66 4.81 -16.07 -2.35
CA ASP A 66 5.08 -15.85 -0.93
C ASP A 66 3.96 -15.07 -0.28
N ALA A 67 3.43 -14.07 -0.96
CA ALA A 67 2.32 -13.29 -0.45
C ALA A 67 1.10 -14.17 -0.25
N GLU A 68 0.82 -15.06 -1.19
CA GLU A 68 -0.31 -15.97 -1.06
C GLU A 68 -0.14 -16.89 0.14
N ARG A 69 1.08 -17.39 0.34
CA ARG A 69 1.36 -18.29 1.46
C ARG A 69 1.15 -17.58 2.80
N GLN A 70 1.66 -16.37 2.91
CA GLN A 70 1.52 -15.61 4.14
C GLN A 70 0.07 -15.19 4.37
N THR A 71 -0.65 -14.90 3.29
CA THR A 71 -2.05 -14.55 3.37
C THR A 71 -2.85 -15.71 3.92
N ALA A 72 -2.59 -16.92 3.43
CA ALA A 72 -3.29 -18.11 3.91
C ALA A 72 -2.99 -18.34 5.38
N ALA A 73 -1.75 -18.12 5.81
CA ALA A 73 -1.38 -18.29 7.21
C ALA A 73 -2.13 -17.30 8.11
N LEU A 74 -2.49 -16.13 7.58
CA LEU A 74 -3.24 -15.14 8.34
C LEU A 74 -4.75 -15.37 8.28
N GLY A 75 -5.20 -16.35 7.52
CA GLY A 75 -6.61 -16.67 7.43
C GLY A 75 -7.41 -15.72 6.58
N GLY A 76 -6.76 -14.99 5.69
CA GLY A 76 -7.43 -14.02 4.83
C GLY A 76 -7.24 -14.31 3.36
N GLU A 77 -7.57 -13.34 2.54
CA GLU A 77 -7.42 -13.38 1.10
C GLU A 77 -6.47 -12.30 0.65
N LEU A 78 -5.74 -12.57 -0.42
CA LEU A 78 -4.87 -11.56 -1.01
C LEU A 78 -5.74 -10.61 -1.82
N LEU A 79 -5.85 -9.38 -1.37
CA LEU A 79 -6.71 -8.39 -2.02
C LEU A 79 -5.97 -7.49 -2.99
N GLY A 80 -4.67 -7.38 -2.86
CA GLY A 80 -3.89 -6.53 -3.73
C GLY A 80 -2.53 -6.24 -3.16
N PHE A 81 -1.97 -5.12 -3.62
CA PHE A 81 -0.61 -4.74 -3.23
C PHE A 81 -0.55 -3.24 -2.97
N TYR A 82 0.43 -2.84 -2.18
CA TYR A 82 0.69 -1.41 -1.97
C TYR A 82 2.14 -1.11 -2.31
N HIS A 83 2.40 0.13 -2.67
CA HIS A 83 3.77 0.62 -2.80
C HIS A 83 3.78 2.13 -2.57
N SER A 84 4.97 2.65 -2.31
CA SER A 84 5.13 4.08 -2.08
C SER A 84 5.74 4.75 -3.30
N HIS A 85 5.44 6.05 -3.45
CA HIS A 85 6.01 6.90 -4.48
C HIS A 85 6.81 7.99 -3.78
N PRO A 86 8.12 7.81 -3.60
CA PRO A 86 8.93 8.86 -2.96
C PRO A 86 8.96 10.12 -3.82
N ASP A 87 8.54 11.22 -3.24
CA ASP A 87 8.54 12.54 -3.87
C ASP A 87 7.73 12.64 -5.15
N HIS A 88 6.74 11.75 -5.30
CA HIS A 88 5.85 11.76 -6.46
C HIS A 88 4.41 11.61 -6.01
N PRO A 89 3.46 12.07 -6.82
CA PRO A 89 2.05 11.92 -6.47
C PRO A 89 1.62 10.46 -6.38
N ALA A 90 0.53 10.23 -5.64
CA ALA A 90 -0.01 8.88 -5.46
C ALA A 90 -0.85 8.48 -6.67
N ARG A 91 -0.21 8.39 -7.82
CA ARG A 91 -0.83 7.98 -9.08
C ARG A 91 0.04 6.96 -9.77
N PRO A 92 -0.55 5.97 -10.45
CA PRO A 92 0.24 4.94 -11.09
C PRO A 92 1.13 5.51 -12.20
N SER A 93 2.31 4.95 -12.31
CA SER A 93 3.22 5.28 -13.41
C SER A 93 2.97 4.31 -14.56
N GLN A 94 3.60 4.58 -15.70
CA GLN A 94 3.53 3.65 -16.82
C GLN A 94 4.13 2.30 -16.43
N TYR A 95 5.20 2.33 -15.65
CA TYR A 95 5.82 1.09 -15.19
C TYR A 95 4.83 0.29 -14.34
N ASP A 96 4.09 0.99 -13.45
CA ASP A 96 3.08 0.31 -12.64
C ASP A 96 2.03 -0.36 -13.53
N LEU A 97 1.59 0.34 -14.57
CA LEU A 97 0.59 -0.20 -15.47
C LEU A 97 1.11 -1.42 -16.23
N ASP A 98 2.35 -1.32 -16.70
CA ASP A 98 2.94 -2.40 -17.50
C ASP A 98 3.11 -3.68 -16.71
N HIS A 99 3.24 -3.58 -15.39
CA HIS A 99 3.54 -4.72 -14.54
C HIS A 99 2.39 -5.08 -13.60
N ALA A 100 1.22 -4.49 -13.78
CA ALA A 100 0.08 -4.77 -12.90
C ALA A 100 -0.53 -6.13 -13.19
N TRP A 101 -1.03 -6.75 -12.14
CA TRP A 101 -1.73 -8.02 -12.23
C TRP A 101 -3.24 -7.73 -12.18
N PRO A 102 -4.04 -8.39 -12.99
CA PRO A 102 -5.49 -8.16 -12.98
C PRO A 102 -6.12 -8.64 -11.67
N THR A 103 -7.28 -8.09 -11.38
CA THR A 103 -8.14 -8.46 -10.27
C THR A 103 -7.68 -8.01 -8.89
N PHE A 104 -6.56 -7.30 -8.81
CA PHE A 104 -6.07 -6.81 -7.52
C PHE A 104 -6.27 -5.31 -7.37
N ALA A 105 -6.39 -4.88 -6.12
CA ALA A 105 -6.37 -3.46 -5.79
C ALA A 105 -4.90 -3.03 -5.66
N TYR A 106 -4.60 -1.83 -6.13
CA TYR A 106 -3.26 -1.26 -6.01
C TYR A 106 -3.34 0.02 -5.21
N VAL A 107 -2.75 0.00 -4.04
CA VAL A 107 -2.71 1.16 -3.15
C VAL A 107 -1.36 1.85 -3.31
N ILE A 108 -1.39 3.15 -3.50
CA ILE A 108 -0.18 3.94 -3.64
C ILE A 108 -0.17 5.01 -2.57
N VAL A 109 0.94 5.12 -1.86
CA VAL A 109 1.11 6.18 -0.86
C VAL A 109 2.25 7.08 -1.30
N SER A 110 1.97 8.38 -1.34
CA SER A 110 2.99 9.38 -1.66
C SER A 110 3.78 9.67 -0.39
N VAL A 111 5.11 9.68 -0.49
CA VAL A 111 5.97 9.96 0.65
C VAL A 111 6.92 11.07 0.25
N VAL A 112 6.92 12.15 0.99
CA VAL A 112 7.69 13.33 0.63
C VAL A 112 8.72 13.64 1.70
N ALA A 113 9.83 14.24 1.28
CA ALA A 113 10.86 14.68 2.22
C ALA A 113 10.31 15.80 3.09
N THR A 114 10.67 15.79 4.35
CA THR A 114 10.27 16.89 5.21
C THR A 114 11.34 17.98 5.14
N ASN A 115 10.85 19.23 5.09
CA ASN A 115 11.75 20.38 5.11
C ASN A 115 11.59 21.17 6.36
N ASP A 116 10.96 20.60 7.36
CA ASP A 116 10.75 21.27 8.64
C ASP A 116 12.05 21.24 9.41
N LEU A 117 12.72 22.38 9.50
CA LEU A 117 14.00 22.45 10.15
C LEU A 117 13.91 22.06 11.62
N ALA A 118 12.82 22.41 12.28
CA ALA A 118 12.66 22.06 13.67
C ALA A 118 12.63 20.56 13.88
N ARG A 119 11.95 19.86 12.97
CA ARG A 119 11.91 18.42 13.07
C ARG A 119 13.23 17.78 12.70
N ARG A 120 13.86 18.31 11.67
CA ARG A 120 15.12 17.74 11.21
C ARG A 120 16.23 17.90 12.21
N SER A 121 16.20 19.01 12.96
CA SER A 121 17.26 19.26 13.86
C SER A 121 17.27 18.30 15.05
N ALA A 122 16.16 17.66 15.29
CA ALA A 122 16.08 16.79 16.45
C ALA A 122 16.95 15.56 16.26
N GLU A 123 16.58 14.70 15.34
CA GLU A 123 17.34 13.49 15.16
C GLU A 123 17.15 12.89 13.80
N GLN A 124 16.49 13.60 12.90
CA GLN A 124 16.14 12.99 11.65
C GLN A 124 16.57 13.81 10.51
N GLU A 125 17.76 13.57 10.09
CA GLU A 125 18.20 14.17 8.86
C GLU A 125 17.53 13.48 7.71
N GLY A 126 16.91 14.28 6.87
CA GLY A 126 16.29 13.73 5.69
C GLY A 126 15.06 12.92 6.00
N GLY A 127 14.32 13.28 7.01
CA GLY A 127 13.08 12.59 7.33
C GLY A 127 12.06 12.70 6.24
N ALA A 128 11.08 11.85 6.28
CA ALA A 128 10.04 11.79 5.26
C ALA A 128 8.69 11.61 5.93
N LYS A 129 7.64 12.02 5.20
CA LYS A 129 6.29 11.93 5.72
C LYS A 129 5.35 11.43 4.64
N ALA A 130 4.52 10.45 4.98
CA ALA A 130 3.49 9.96 4.07
C ALA A 130 2.40 11.02 3.92
N ALA A 131 1.96 11.19 2.70
CA ALA A 131 0.94 12.19 2.37
C ALA A 131 -0.30 11.48 1.83
N ASP A 132 -0.60 11.63 0.54
CA ASP A 132 -1.81 11.06 -0.03
C ASP A 132 -1.71 9.54 -0.17
N MET A 133 -2.84 8.87 -0.04
CA MET A 133 -2.94 7.43 -0.27
C MET A 133 -4.17 7.20 -1.13
N THR A 134 -4.00 6.45 -2.21
CA THR A 134 -5.05 6.21 -3.20
C THR A 134 -5.12 4.74 -3.55
N VAL A 135 -6.23 4.34 -4.18
CA VAL A 135 -6.39 2.96 -4.65
C VAL A 135 -6.81 2.97 -6.12
N TRP A 136 -6.25 2.00 -6.86
CA TRP A 136 -6.43 1.91 -8.30
C TRP A 136 -6.69 0.46 -8.70
N TYR A 137 -7.42 0.29 -9.79
CA TYR A 137 -7.77 -1.04 -10.31
C TYR A 137 -7.46 -1.06 -11.79
N LEU A 138 -6.85 -2.16 -12.24
CA LEU A 138 -6.54 -2.30 -13.66
C LEU A 138 -7.82 -2.53 -14.43
N GLU A 139 -7.99 -1.80 -15.54
CA GLU A 139 -9.15 -2.01 -16.39
C GLU A 139 -9.09 -3.40 -17.02
N ASP A 140 -10.27 -3.90 -17.39
CA ASP A 140 -10.35 -5.25 -17.94
C ASP A 140 -9.47 -5.44 -19.16
N ASP A 141 -9.37 -4.41 -20.01
CA ASP A 141 -8.56 -4.51 -21.22
C ASP A 141 -7.09 -4.18 -20.96
N ARG A 142 -6.73 -3.91 -19.70
CA ARG A 142 -5.36 -3.63 -19.25
C ARG A 142 -4.76 -2.37 -19.86
N SER A 143 -5.59 -1.48 -20.38
CA SER A 143 -5.08 -0.27 -21.03
C SER A 143 -4.76 0.84 -20.05
N SER A 144 -5.39 0.82 -18.88
CA SER A 144 -5.20 1.89 -17.90
C SER A 144 -5.71 1.44 -16.55
N PHE A 145 -5.48 2.28 -15.56
CA PHE A 145 -6.04 2.07 -14.23
C PHE A 145 -7.27 2.94 -14.05
N GLU A 146 -8.22 2.45 -13.29
CA GLU A 146 -9.37 3.21 -12.84
C GLU A 146 -9.19 3.52 -11.37
N LYS A 147 -9.36 4.79 -10.99
CA LYS A 147 -9.23 5.17 -9.59
C LYS A 147 -10.45 4.71 -8.82
N GLY A 148 -10.23 4.07 -7.70
CA GLY A 148 -11.30 3.66 -6.81
C GLY A 148 -11.43 4.60 -5.63
N THR A 149 -12.26 4.22 -4.69
CA THR A 149 -12.48 4.96 -3.45
C THR A 149 -11.84 4.20 -2.30
N LEU A 150 -10.98 4.87 -1.56
CA LEU A 150 -10.34 4.27 -0.40
C LEU A 150 -11.03 4.78 0.85
N ASN A 151 -11.63 3.86 1.60
CA ASN A 151 -12.32 4.17 2.83
C ASN A 151 -11.54 3.64 4.02
N HIS A 152 -11.75 4.25 5.17
CA HIS A 152 -11.10 3.79 6.39
C HIS A 152 -12.17 3.29 7.33
N ALA A 153 -11.94 2.11 7.90
CA ALA A 153 -12.89 1.53 8.84
C ALA A 153 -12.96 2.40 10.08
N GLU A 154 -14.17 2.51 10.62
CA GLU A 154 -14.33 3.18 11.88
C GLU A 154 -13.55 2.41 12.92
N ASN A 155 -13.07 3.06 13.93
CA ASN A 155 -12.30 2.41 14.91
C ASN A 155 -13.02 1.29 15.49
N SER A 156 -12.51 0.34 15.30
CA SER A 156 -13.21 -0.81 15.72
C SER A 156 -13.03 -1.08 17.18
N HIS A 157 -12.82 -0.48 16.82
CA HIS A 157 -12.57 -0.85 17.71
C HIS A 157 -12.94 -1.09 18.31
N PRO A 158 -13.31 -0.85 18.62
CA PRO A 158 -13.49 -1.07 19.25
C PRO A 158 -13.98 -1.59 19.72
N ASP A 159 -14.09 -1.45 19.31
CA ASP A 159 -14.42 -1.88 19.70
C ASP A 159 -14.59 -2.45 19.91
N ALA A 160 -14.66 -2.35 19.57
CA ALA A 160 -14.53 -2.85 19.70
C ALA A 160 -14.56 -3.36 20.08
N ALA A 161 -14.74 -3.29 19.92
CA ALA A 161 -14.59 -3.79 20.34
C ALA A 161 -14.78 -4.28 20.74
N PRO A 162 -15.14 -4.31 20.74
CA PRO A 162 -15.21 -4.89 21.12
C PRO A 162 -15.27 -5.59 21.29
N ALA A 163 -15.37 -5.51 21.05
CA ALA A 163 -15.22 -6.12 21.27
C ALA A 163 -15.17 -6.77 21.67
N VAL A 164 -15.27 -6.68 21.58
CA VAL A 164 -15.07 -7.21 22.02
C VAL A 164 -15.09 -7.74 22.48
N HIS A 165 -15.26 -7.70 22.37
CA HIS A 165 -15.11 -8.16 22.84
C HIS A 165 -15.15 -8.73 23.10
N GLY A 166 -15.54 -8.36 22.94
CA GLY A 166 -15.31 -8.68 23.12
C GLY A 166 -15.46 -9.00 23.30
#